data_6003e96cf97ab0346d8f7235214b0fe2
#
_entry.id   6003e96cf97ab0346d8f7235214b0fe2
#
_cell.length_a   1.000
_cell.length_b   1.000
_cell.length_c   1.000
_cell.angle_alpha   90.00
_cell.angle_beta   90.00
_cell.angle_gamma   90.00
#
_symmetry.space_group_name_H-M   'P 1'
#
loop_
_entity.id
_entity.type
_entity.pdbx_description
1 polymer ?
#
loop_
_entity_poly.entity_id
_entity_poly.type
_entity_poly.pdbx_seq_one_letter_code
_entity_poly.pdbx_strand_id
1 'polypeptide(L)'
;MSNVINVGFIGNPNCGKTTLFNAFTGANLKVANWPGVTVEKKEGTAYYQGQEFRLIDLPGIYSLTSYSMEETVSRECIMSDEVDVIVDVIDASSLERNLYLTLQLLELGKPVVLALNMMDIVEERGMEIDLHRLPEMLGVPAIPVSARKKTGLSILMHAVAHHKELASQGPLIHHHPGLHTSHRHDHHAEYAMVYHDEIEDKIDAIIVQMTKKYPGMENQRWYAIKFLEADQNVICQYPVDLTGITDRSYEKEIINQKYDFIEEVIGEVLVNKSQKAAFTDKVDHFLTHRFLGLPIFLGIMALVFFLTFAIGDWLKGYFELVLEMFSGSAGDFLSGLHVNAMLQSLILDGVISGVGGILTFLP
;
A
#
# COMPACT_ATOMS: atom_id res chain seq x y z
N MET A 1 -16.56 19.37 -27.80
CA MET A 1 -15.21 18.83 -27.59
C MET A 1 -15.27 18.01 -26.30
N SER A 2 -15.05 16.71 -26.37
CA SER A 2 -14.97 15.88 -25.16
C SER A 2 -13.76 16.36 -24.36
N ASN A 3 -14.02 16.91 -23.18
CA ASN A 3 -12.94 17.39 -22.31
C ASN A 3 -12.27 16.14 -21.74
N VAL A 4 -11.03 15.83 -22.16
CA VAL A 4 -10.23 14.73 -21.59
C VAL A 4 -9.95 15.05 -20.13
N ILE A 5 -10.22 14.12 -19.22
CA ILE A 5 -9.94 14.29 -17.79
C ILE A 5 -8.60 13.60 -17.50
N ASN A 6 -7.65 14.35 -16.95
CA ASN A 6 -6.34 13.83 -16.57
C ASN A 6 -6.35 13.37 -15.11
N VAL A 7 -6.02 12.11 -14.90
CA VAL A 7 -6.10 11.44 -13.60
C VAL A 7 -4.72 11.00 -13.15
N GLY A 8 -4.25 11.54 -12.04
CA GLY A 8 -3.00 11.11 -11.40
C GLY A 8 -3.24 9.98 -10.41
N PHE A 9 -2.66 8.80 -10.67
CA PHE A 9 -2.67 7.69 -9.72
C PHE A 9 -1.45 7.77 -8.81
N ILE A 10 -1.68 7.88 -7.52
CA ILE A 10 -0.63 7.94 -6.49
C ILE A 10 -0.96 6.96 -5.37
N GLY A 11 -0.03 6.70 -4.50
CA GLY A 11 -0.19 5.87 -3.31
C GLY A 11 1.13 5.33 -2.81
N ASN A 12 1.11 4.71 -1.65
CA ASN A 12 2.30 4.12 -1.04
C ASN A 12 2.87 2.98 -1.89
N PRO A 13 4.17 2.71 -1.80
CA PRO A 13 4.74 1.50 -2.39
C PRO A 13 4.01 0.25 -1.92
N ASN A 14 3.72 -0.66 -2.85
CA ASN A 14 3.02 -1.94 -2.62
C ASN A 14 1.52 -1.84 -2.25
N CYS A 15 0.86 -0.69 -2.33
CA CYS A 15 -0.59 -0.57 -2.16
C CYS A 15 -1.41 -1.17 -3.32
N GLY A 16 -0.76 -1.71 -4.34
CA GLY A 16 -1.40 -2.28 -5.53
C GLY A 16 -1.76 -1.26 -6.61
N LYS A 17 -1.18 -0.05 -6.56
CA LYS A 17 -1.38 1.04 -7.52
C LYS A 17 -1.21 0.61 -8.98
N THR A 18 -0.07 0.01 -9.31
CA THR A 18 0.21 -0.45 -10.69
C THR A 18 -0.77 -1.56 -11.15
N THR A 19 -1.21 -2.42 -10.24
CA THR A 19 -2.23 -3.44 -10.56
C THR A 19 -3.57 -2.78 -10.88
N LEU A 20 -3.97 -1.78 -10.09
CA LEU A 20 -5.20 -1.02 -10.30
C LEU A 20 -5.13 -0.21 -11.60
N PHE A 21 -4.02 0.47 -11.85
CA PHE A 21 -3.75 1.22 -13.07
C PHE A 21 -3.86 0.33 -14.31
N ASN A 22 -3.23 -0.85 -14.30
CA ASN A 22 -3.29 -1.81 -15.40
C ASN A 22 -4.69 -2.39 -15.59
N ALA A 23 -5.49 -2.49 -14.53
CA ALA A 23 -6.88 -2.93 -14.64
C ALA A 23 -7.77 -1.97 -15.46
N PHE A 24 -7.43 -0.66 -15.45
CA PHE A 24 -8.12 0.37 -16.24
C PHE A 24 -7.57 0.50 -17.67
N THR A 25 -6.25 0.48 -17.81
CA THR A 25 -5.58 0.79 -19.10
C THR A 25 -5.42 -0.42 -20.01
N GLY A 26 -5.46 -1.64 -19.45
CA GLY A 26 -5.21 -2.86 -20.22
C GLY A 26 -3.80 -2.87 -20.85
N ALA A 27 -3.75 -3.17 -22.16
CA ALA A 27 -2.48 -3.24 -22.93
C ALA A 27 -2.03 -1.87 -23.51
N ASN A 28 -2.82 -0.81 -23.36
CA ASN A 28 -2.57 0.50 -23.96
C ASN A 28 -1.75 1.39 -23.03
N LEU A 29 -0.49 1.05 -22.83
CA LEU A 29 0.44 1.79 -21.99
C LEU A 29 1.50 2.48 -22.83
N LYS A 30 1.76 3.74 -22.54
CA LYS A 30 2.95 4.47 -22.98
C LYS A 30 3.92 4.57 -21.81
N VAL A 31 5.15 4.12 -22.01
CA VAL A 31 6.22 4.21 -21.02
C VAL A 31 7.27 5.17 -21.52
N ALA A 32 7.62 6.14 -20.71
CA ALA A 32 8.67 7.14 -20.97
C ALA A 32 9.40 7.42 -19.64
N ASN A 33 10.42 8.25 -19.65
CA ASN A 33 10.97 8.80 -18.42
C ASN A 33 10.42 10.21 -18.18
N TRP A 34 10.31 10.60 -16.92
CA TRP A 34 10.05 11.98 -16.58
C TRP A 34 11.17 12.88 -17.09
N PRO A 35 10.89 14.10 -17.60
CA PRO A 35 11.90 14.99 -18.13
C PRO A 35 13.03 15.26 -17.12
N GLY A 36 14.27 15.01 -17.56
CA GLY A 36 15.46 15.31 -16.76
C GLY A 36 15.81 14.33 -15.64
N VAL A 37 15.05 13.24 -15.48
CA VAL A 37 15.27 12.24 -14.43
C VAL A 37 15.13 10.81 -14.96
N THR A 38 15.63 9.82 -14.18
CA THR A 38 15.57 8.39 -14.54
C THR A 38 14.30 7.69 -14.06
N VAL A 39 13.32 8.43 -13.54
CA VAL A 39 12.06 7.91 -13.05
C VAL A 39 11.12 7.60 -14.21
N GLU A 40 10.51 6.42 -14.24
CA GLU A 40 9.55 6.02 -15.27
C GLU A 40 8.23 6.78 -15.14
N LYS A 41 7.73 7.29 -16.28
CA LYS A 41 6.38 7.82 -16.45
C LYS A 41 5.55 6.83 -17.24
N LYS A 42 4.45 6.35 -16.67
CA LYS A 42 3.48 5.48 -17.35
C LYS A 42 2.19 6.23 -17.56
N GLU A 43 1.74 6.26 -18.81
CA GLU A 43 0.48 6.88 -19.19
C GLU A 43 -0.40 5.85 -19.89
N GLY A 44 -1.69 5.96 -19.67
CA GLY A 44 -2.67 5.13 -20.33
C GLY A 44 -3.97 5.88 -20.59
N THR A 45 -4.83 5.30 -21.40
CA THR A 45 -6.15 5.85 -21.69
C THR A 45 -7.22 4.86 -21.25
N ALA A 46 -8.24 5.37 -20.59
CA ALA A 46 -9.43 4.62 -20.23
C ALA A 46 -10.69 5.34 -20.72
N TYR A 47 -11.76 4.59 -20.93
CA TYR A 47 -13.06 5.13 -21.34
C TYR A 47 -14.14 4.70 -20.37
N TYR A 48 -14.95 5.65 -19.93
CA TYR A 48 -16.09 5.39 -19.08
C TYR A 48 -17.28 6.25 -19.51
N GLN A 49 -18.42 5.63 -19.83
CA GLN A 49 -19.66 6.29 -20.28
C GLN A 49 -19.46 7.30 -21.43
N GLY A 50 -18.52 7.00 -22.35
CA GLY A 50 -18.22 7.88 -23.49
C GLY A 50 -17.26 9.03 -23.19
N GLN A 51 -16.82 9.18 -21.93
CA GLN A 51 -15.80 10.13 -21.52
C GLN A 51 -14.43 9.47 -21.63
N GLU A 52 -13.45 10.22 -22.15
CA GLU A 52 -12.04 9.82 -22.21
C GLU A 52 -11.29 10.31 -20.97
N PHE A 53 -10.46 9.41 -20.41
CA PHE A 53 -9.58 9.67 -19.27
C PHE A 53 -8.14 9.37 -19.67
N ARG A 54 -7.25 10.33 -19.45
CA ARG A 54 -5.80 10.13 -19.51
C ARG A 54 -5.32 9.81 -18.11
N LEU A 55 -4.82 8.60 -17.92
CA LEU A 55 -4.34 8.10 -16.64
C LEU A 55 -2.82 8.24 -16.60
N ILE A 56 -2.29 8.79 -15.50
CA ILE A 56 -0.86 8.99 -15.26
C ILE A 56 -0.50 8.20 -14.00
N ASP A 57 0.39 7.20 -14.13
CA ASP A 57 0.92 6.44 -13.00
C ASP A 57 2.10 7.19 -12.38
N LEU A 58 1.90 7.78 -11.20
CA LEU A 58 2.94 8.46 -10.45
C LEU A 58 3.77 7.47 -9.64
N PRO A 59 5.03 7.77 -9.34
CA PRO A 59 5.84 6.95 -8.45
C PRO A 59 5.16 6.66 -7.12
N GLY A 60 5.41 5.46 -6.57
CA GLY A 60 4.93 5.12 -5.22
C GLY A 60 5.78 5.83 -4.17
N ILE A 61 5.13 6.64 -3.33
CA ILE A 61 5.80 7.46 -2.31
C ILE A 61 5.09 7.33 -0.96
N TYR A 62 5.79 7.63 0.12
CA TYR A 62 5.20 7.68 1.45
C TYR A 62 4.83 9.09 1.90
N SER A 63 5.39 10.10 1.25
CA SER A 63 5.23 11.50 1.61
C SER A 63 5.44 12.39 0.39
N LEU A 64 4.91 13.60 0.41
CA LEU A 64 5.14 14.67 -0.58
C LEU A 64 6.29 15.62 -0.16
N THR A 65 7.16 15.20 0.74
CA THR A 65 8.41 15.87 1.04
C THR A 65 9.37 15.72 -0.13
N SER A 66 10.30 16.64 -0.33
CA SER A 66 11.21 16.60 -1.50
C SER A 66 12.55 15.93 -1.17
N TYR A 67 12.53 14.84 -0.39
CA TYR A 67 13.74 14.12 -0.02
C TYR A 67 14.22 13.16 -1.10
N SER A 68 13.29 12.55 -1.85
CA SER A 68 13.61 11.67 -2.97
C SER A 68 13.23 12.29 -4.32
N MET A 69 13.81 11.76 -5.39
CA MET A 69 13.49 12.18 -6.76
C MET A 69 12.04 11.83 -7.11
N GLU A 70 11.58 10.69 -6.66
CA GLU A 70 10.22 10.20 -6.86
C GLU A 70 9.18 11.11 -6.18
N GLU A 71 9.47 11.59 -4.97
CA GLU A 71 8.61 12.53 -4.24
C GLU A 71 8.55 13.88 -4.95
N THR A 72 9.70 14.39 -5.42
CA THR A 72 9.79 15.65 -6.15
C THR A 72 8.97 15.58 -7.44
N VAL A 73 9.17 14.53 -8.25
CA VAL A 73 8.44 14.32 -9.51
C VAL A 73 6.93 14.21 -9.28
N SER A 74 6.53 13.43 -8.28
CA SER A 74 5.11 13.26 -7.94
C SER A 74 4.48 14.58 -7.52
N ARG A 75 5.15 15.34 -6.65
CA ARG A 75 4.70 16.65 -6.18
C ARG A 75 4.56 17.65 -7.33
N GLU A 76 5.57 17.77 -8.19
CA GLU A 76 5.55 18.69 -9.32
C GLU A 76 4.43 18.35 -10.32
N CYS A 77 4.25 17.06 -10.63
CA CYS A 77 3.18 16.63 -11.52
C CYS A 77 1.79 16.92 -10.95
N ILE A 78 1.58 16.62 -9.66
CA ILE A 78 0.28 16.87 -9.00
C ILE A 78 -0.01 18.38 -8.94
N MET A 79 0.99 19.20 -8.68
CA MET A 79 0.81 20.66 -8.60
C MET A 79 0.64 21.31 -9.96
N SER A 80 1.05 20.65 -11.04
CA SER A 80 0.89 21.16 -12.40
C SER A 80 -0.57 21.07 -12.89
N ASP A 81 -0.85 21.73 -14.01
CA ASP A 81 -2.14 21.62 -14.70
C ASP A 81 -2.30 20.31 -15.50
N GLU A 82 -1.31 19.39 -15.40
CA GLU A 82 -1.38 18.09 -16.06
C GLU A 82 -2.33 17.12 -15.37
N VAL A 83 -2.76 17.38 -14.12
CA VAL A 83 -3.64 16.52 -13.33
C VAL A 83 -4.87 17.30 -12.88
N ASP A 84 -6.05 16.84 -13.31
CA ASP A 84 -7.36 17.41 -12.94
C ASP A 84 -7.88 16.80 -11.63
N VAL A 85 -7.63 15.50 -11.41
CA VAL A 85 -8.09 14.74 -10.24
C VAL A 85 -7.06 13.70 -9.83
N ILE A 86 -6.92 13.49 -8.53
CA ILE A 86 -6.00 12.53 -7.92
C ILE A 86 -6.78 11.29 -7.49
N VAL A 87 -6.31 10.12 -7.87
CA VAL A 87 -6.73 8.84 -7.29
C VAL A 87 -5.64 8.38 -6.34
N ASP A 88 -5.88 8.51 -5.05
CA ASP A 88 -5.00 7.99 -4.01
C ASP A 88 -5.32 6.53 -3.73
N VAL A 89 -4.39 5.64 -4.08
CA VAL A 89 -4.55 4.19 -3.92
C VAL A 89 -4.02 3.77 -2.56
N ILE A 90 -4.93 3.37 -1.70
CA ILE A 90 -4.67 3.00 -0.30
C ILE A 90 -4.74 1.48 -0.15
N ASP A 91 -3.76 0.89 0.54
CA ASP A 91 -3.89 -0.45 1.08
C ASP A 91 -4.84 -0.43 2.28
N ALA A 92 -6.08 -0.86 2.06
CA ALA A 92 -7.12 -0.87 3.08
C ALA A 92 -6.81 -1.80 4.26
N SER A 93 -5.92 -2.77 4.08
CA SER A 93 -5.46 -3.65 5.16
C SER A 93 -4.42 -3.01 6.09
N SER A 94 -3.94 -1.80 5.75
CA SER A 94 -2.90 -1.05 6.46
C SER A 94 -3.18 0.46 6.38
N LEU A 95 -4.38 0.90 6.76
CA LEU A 95 -4.85 2.28 6.60
C LEU A 95 -3.93 3.30 7.25
N GLU A 96 -3.51 3.07 8.49
CA GLU A 96 -2.68 4.00 9.27
C GLU A 96 -1.45 4.49 8.49
N ARG A 97 -0.73 3.56 7.87
CA ARG A 97 0.47 3.88 7.09
C ARG A 97 0.18 4.68 5.82
N ASN A 98 -0.99 4.48 5.22
CA ASN A 98 -1.34 5.10 3.94
C ASN A 98 -1.97 6.48 4.13
N LEU A 99 -2.72 6.71 5.20
CA LEU A 99 -3.42 7.96 5.45
C LEU A 99 -2.49 9.17 5.62
N TYR A 100 -1.21 8.97 5.95
CA TYR A 100 -0.26 10.08 6.05
C TYR A 100 -0.05 10.79 4.69
N LEU A 101 0.12 10.03 3.61
CA LEU A 101 0.17 10.58 2.25
C LEU A 101 -1.17 11.22 1.87
N THR A 102 -2.28 10.56 2.20
CA THR A 102 -3.63 11.08 1.96
C THR A 102 -3.81 12.48 2.55
N LEU A 103 -3.44 12.70 3.82
CA LEU A 103 -3.54 14.03 4.44
C LEU A 103 -2.73 15.09 3.69
N GLN A 104 -1.53 14.75 3.23
CA GLN A 104 -0.72 15.68 2.45
C GLN A 104 -1.34 16.00 1.07
N LEU A 105 -2.03 15.03 0.45
CA LEU A 105 -2.75 15.25 -0.81
C LEU A 105 -3.98 16.16 -0.60
N LEU A 106 -4.69 15.99 0.51
CA LEU A 106 -5.83 16.85 0.86
C LEU A 106 -5.40 18.30 1.10
N GLU A 107 -4.23 18.50 1.71
CA GLU A 107 -3.66 19.84 1.92
C GLU A 107 -3.35 20.58 0.61
N LEU A 108 -3.11 19.86 -0.50
CA LEU A 108 -2.85 20.47 -1.81
C LEU A 108 -4.08 21.14 -2.42
N GLY A 109 -5.30 20.85 -1.93
CA GLY A 109 -6.54 21.47 -2.41
C GLY A 109 -6.99 21.03 -3.80
N LYS A 110 -6.38 19.99 -4.40
CA LYS A 110 -6.89 19.36 -5.63
C LYS A 110 -7.93 18.30 -5.30
N PRO A 111 -8.88 18.02 -6.23
CA PRO A 111 -9.85 16.93 -6.07
C PRO A 111 -9.14 15.59 -5.86
N VAL A 112 -9.47 14.90 -4.76
CA VAL A 112 -8.95 13.58 -4.41
C VAL A 112 -10.07 12.58 -4.32
N VAL A 113 -9.87 11.39 -4.85
CA VAL A 113 -10.73 10.21 -4.68
C VAL A 113 -9.89 9.09 -4.09
N LEU A 114 -10.31 8.54 -2.95
CA LEU A 114 -9.61 7.43 -2.32
C LEU A 114 -10.05 6.10 -2.94
N ALA A 115 -9.09 5.33 -3.42
CA ALA A 115 -9.30 3.96 -3.86
C ALA A 115 -8.82 3.00 -2.76
N LEU A 116 -9.74 2.52 -1.92
CA LEU A 116 -9.45 1.56 -0.85
C LEU A 116 -9.23 0.19 -1.47
N ASN A 117 -7.99 -0.09 -1.85
CA ASN A 117 -7.60 -1.33 -2.50
C ASN A 117 -7.35 -2.45 -1.49
N MET A 118 -7.24 -3.68 -1.97
CA MET A 118 -7.05 -4.89 -1.15
C MET A 118 -8.24 -5.20 -0.21
N MET A 119 -9.45 -4.79 -0.58
CA MET A 119 -10.65 -5.12 0.20
C MET A 119 -10.88 -6.63 0.36
N ASP A 120 -10.40 -7.43 -0.57
CA ASP A 120 -10.36 -8.89 -0.46
C ASP A 120 -9.50 -9.38 0.72
N ILE A 121 -8.41 -8.69 1.02
CA ILE A 121 -7.55 -9.00 2.20
C ILE A 121 -8.22 -8.51 3.48
N VAL A 122 -8.89 -7.37 3.47
CA VAL A 122 -9.68 -6.85 4.61
C VAL A 122 -10.74 -7.87 5.03
N GLU A 123 -11.50 -8.39 4.04
CA GLU A 123 -12.51 -9.44 4.25
C GLU A 123 -11.87 -10.75 4.80
N GLU A 124 -10.77 -11.21 4.18
CA GLU A 124 -10.05 -12.43 4.59
C GLU A 124 -9.52 -12.33 6.03
N ARG A 125 -9.11 -11.14 6.47
CA ARG A 125 -8.65 -10.88 7.83
C ARG A 125 -9.79 -10.67 8.83
N GLY A 126 -11.05 -10.59 8.38
CA GLY A 126 -12.21 -10.30 9.20
C GLY A 126 -12.14 -8.89 9.82
N MET A 127 -11.52 -7.96 9.15
CA MET A 127 -11.54 -6.54 9.46
C MET A 127 -12.78 -5.92 8.82
N GLU A 128 -13.33 -4.90 9.46
CA GLU A 128 -14.44 -4.13 8.92
C GLU A 128 -14.08 -2.64 8.96
N ILE A 129 -14.27 -1.96 7.84
CA ILE A 129 -14.01 -0.54 7.67
C ILE A 129 -15.34 0.16 7.47
N ASP A 130 -15.62 1.18 8.26
CA ASP A 130 -16.81 2.02 8.07
C ASP A 130 -16.61 2.92 6.85
N LEU A 131 -17.21 2.49 5.72
CA LEU A 131 -17.16 3.18 4.43
C LEU A 131 -18.01 4.46 4.38
N HIS A 132 -18.81 4.75 5.40
CA HIS A 132 -19.52 6.01 5.54
C HIS A 132 -18.72 6.99 6.39
N ARG A 133 -18.14 6.51 7.48
CA ARG A 133 -17.41 7.36 8.42
C ARG A 133 -16.09 7.86 7.85
N LEU A 134 -15.35 7.03 7.12
CA LEU A 134 -14.06 7.43 6.53
C LEU A 134 -14.18 8.61 5.55
N PRO A 135 -15.11 8.60 4.55
CA PRO A 135 -15.35 9.76 3.70
C PRO A 135 -15.79 11.01 4.48
N GLU A 136 -16.61 10.83 5.49
CA GLU A 136 -17.02 11.92 6.36
C GLU A 136 -15.83 12.59 7.03
N MET A 137 -14.94 11.84 7.66
CA MET A 137 -13.79 12.38 8.38
C MET A 137 -12.75 13.04 7.47
N LEU A 138 -12.58 12.53 6.27
CA LEU A 138 -11.58 13.04 5.33
C LEU A 138 -12.13 14.06 4.33
N GLY A 139 -13.45 14.23 4.25
CA GLY A 139 -14.09 15.15 3.30
C GLY A 139 -13.98 14.74 1.83
N VAL A 140 -13.63 13.48 1.54
CA VAL A 140 -13.43 12.97 0.17
C VAL A 140 -14.05 11.58 0.00
N PRO A 141 -14.51 11.22 -1.20
CA PRO A 141 -15.08 9.91 -1.45
C PRO A 141 -14.04 8.80 -1.29
N ALA A 142 -14.41 7.73 -0.60
CA ALA A 142 -13.61 6.53 -0.43
C ALA A 142 -14.32 5.34 -1.08
N ILE A 143 -13.72 4.80 -2.12
CA ILE A 143 -14.31 3.75 -2.95
C ILE A 143 -13.62 2.42 -2.68
N PRO A 144 -14.35 1.41 -2.16
CA PRO A 144 -13.78 0.09 -1.94
C PRO A 144 -13.50 -0.61 -3.28
N VAL A 145 -12.27 -1.07 -3.48
CA VAL A 145 -11.82 -1.75 -4.69
C VAL A 145 -10.98 -2.98 -4.37
N SER A 146 -10.97 -3.93 -5.28
CA SER A 146 -9.95 -4.97 -5.34
C SER A 146 -9.41 -5.04 -6.76
N ALA A 147 -8.20 -4.54 -6.95
CA ALA A 147 -7.52 -4.60 -8.25
C ALA A 147 -7.32 -6.04 -8.72
N ARG A 148 -7.08 -6.97 -7.79
CA ARG A 148 -6.93 -8.40 -8.04
C ARG A 148 -8.22 -9.06 -8.52
N LYS A 149 -9.35 -8.81 -7.82
CA LYS A 149 -10.68 -9.34 -8.18
C LYS A 149 -11.40 -8.48 -9.23
N LYS A 150 -10.84 -7.33 -9.59
CA LYS A 150 -11.43 -6.34 -10.52
C LYS A 150 -12.81 -5.85 -10.06
N THR A 151 -13.04 -5.71 -8.75
CA THR A 151 -14.29 -5.19 -8.18
C THR A 151 -14.16 -3.71 -7.84
N GLY A 152 -15.27 -2.96 -7.87
CA GLY A 152 -15.34 -1.53 -7.53
C GLY A 152 -14.80 -0.57 -8.60
N LEU A 153 -14.21 -1.07 -9.71
CA LEU A 153 -13.55 -0.25 -10.73
C LEU A 153 -14.48 0.75 -11.41
N SER A 154 -15.71 0.33 -11.75
CA SER A 154 -16.70 1.20 -12.39
C SER A 154 -17.19 2.32 -11.45
N ILE A 155 -17.31 2.03 -10.15
CA ILE A 155 -17.70 3.02 -9.13
C ILE A 155 -16.58 4.03 -8.95
N LEU A 156 -15.33 3.59 -8.93
CA LEU A 156 -14.17 4.48 -8.86
C LEU A 156 -14.13 5.43 -10.06
N MET A 157 -14.32 4.93 -11.29
CA MET A 157 -14.33 5.79 -12.48
C MET A 157 -15.55 6.73 -12.48
N HIS A 158 -16.67 6.33 -11.92
CA HIS A 158 -17.81 7.22 -11.74
C HIS A 158 -17.47 8.39 -10.81
N ALA A 159 -16.87 8.12 -9.66
CA ALA A 159 -16.43 9.15 -8.71
C ALA A 159 -15.41 10.10 -9.36
N VAL A 160 -14.43 9.57 -10.11
CA VAL A 160 -13.43 10.36 -10.84
C VAL A 160 -14.08 11.25 -11.91
N ALA A 161 -15.10 10.74 -12.64
CA ALA A 161 -15.81 11.52 -13.65
C ALA A 161 -16.55 12.74 -13.07
N HIS A 162 -17.02 12.61 -11.82
CA HIS A 162 -17.78 13.65 -11.11
C HIS A 162 -16.91 14.49 -10.14
N HIS A 163 -15.57 14.44 -10.31
CA HIS A 163 -14.62 15.12 -9.41
C HIS A 163 -14.89 16.63 -9.22
N LYS A 164 -15.39 17.32 -10.23
CA LYS A 164 -15.72 18.76 -10.13
C LYS A 164 -16.86 19.05 -9.19
N GLU A 165 -17.83 18.11 -9.10
CA GLU A 165 -18.95 18.21 -8.16
C GLU A 165 -18.48 17.92 -6.72
N LEU A 166 -17.50 17.02 -6.56
CA LEU A 166 -16.90 16.69 -5.27
C LEU A 166 -16.04 17.83 -4.73
N ALA A 167 -15.28 18.51 -5.57
CA ALA A 167 -14.46 19.66 -5.18
C ALA A 167 -15.28 20.87 -4.69
N SER A 168 -16.57 20.94 -5.05
CA SER A 168 -17.48 22.00 -4.59
C SER A 168 -18.20 21.69 -3.28
N GLN A 169 -18.15 20.46 -2.83
CA GLN A 169 -18.65 20.05 -1.51
C GLN A 169 -17.48 20.20 -0.54
N GLY A 170 -17.47 21.30 0.22
CA GLY A 170 -16.52 21.47 1.32
C GLY A 170 -16.58 20.25 2.27
N PRO A 171 -15.54 20.04 3.09
CA PRO A 171 -15.52 18.94 4.05
C PRO A 171 -16.80 18.97 4.89
N LEU A 172 -17.43 17.82 5.05
CA LEU A 172 -18.61 17.70 5.89
C LEU A 172 -18.23 18.07 7.31
N ILE A 173 -18.98 19.03 7.91
CA ILE A 173 -18.70 19.58 9.22
C ILE A 173 -18.62 18.46 10.26
N HIS A 174 -17.43 18.21 10.79
CA HIS A 174 -17.24 17.24 11.87
C HIS A 174 -17.15 17.98 13.22
N HIS A 175 -18.14 17.73 14.05
CA HIS A 175 -18.00 17.96 15.47
C HIS A 175 -17.15 16.85 16.07
N HIS A 176 -15.89 17.11 16.36
CA HIS A 176 -15.08 16.21 17.18
C HIS A 176 -15.63 16.18 18.61
N PRO A 177 -16.23 15.08 19.08
CA PRO A 177 -16.84 15.05 20.43
C PRO A 177 -15.81 15.05 21.59
N GLY A 178 -14.52 15.16 21.31
CA GLY A 178 -13.45 15.07 22.31
C GLY A 178 -12.60 16.31 22.52
N LEU A 179 -12.55 17.25 21.59
CA LEU A 179 -11.78 18.50 21.72
C LEU A 179 -12.69 19.69 22.01
N HIS A 180 -13.18 19.79 23.23
CA HIS A 180 -13.75 21.03 23.77
C HIS A 180 -12.65 22.03 24.14
N THR A 181 -11.68 22.25 23.25
CA THR A 181 -10.91 23.49 23.25
C THR A 181 -11.61 24.41 22.27
N SER A 182 -12.09 25.54 22.75
CA SER A 182 -12.59 26.63 21.91
C SER A 182 -11.49 27.05 20.95
N HIS A 183 -11.44 26.39 19.78
CA HIS A 183 -10.54 26.79 18.72
C HIS A 183 -10.94 28.21 18.28
N ARG A 184 -9.94 29.07 18.17
CA ARG A 184 -10.08 30.45 17.72
C ARG A 184 -10.38 30.51 16.22
N HIS A 185 -10.05 29.43 15.52
CA HIS A 185 -10.15 29.28 14.07
C HIS A 185 -11.25 28.27 13.72
N ASP A 186 -12.28 28.71 13.03
CA ASP A 186 -13.39 27.88 12.56
C ASP A 186 -13.15 27.44 11.10
N HIS A 187 -12.00 26.79 10.85
CA HIS A 187 -11.63 26.28 9.53
C HIS A 187 -12.10 24.83 9.28
N HIS A 188 -12.81 24.21 10.23
CA HIS A 188 -13.30 22.83 10.10
C HIS A 188 -14.30 22.63 8.95
N ALA A 189 -14.92 23.70 8.45
CA ALA A 189 -15.78 23.65 7.28
C ALA A 189 -15.00 23.63 5.95
N GLU A 190 -13.70 23.98 5.97
CA GLU A 190 -12.89 24.15 4.78
C GLU A 190 -11.83 23.03 4.60
N TYR A 191 -11.34 22.50 5.74
CA TYR A 191 -10.22 21.55 5.73
C TYR A 191 -10.54 20.28 6.53
N ALA A 192 -10.13 19.14 6.01
CA ALA A 192 -10.29 17.84 6.68
C ALA A 192 -9.53 17.79 8.02
N MET A 193 -8.38 18.43 8.09
CA MET A 193 -7.55 18.53 9.28
C MET A 193 -7.24 20.00 9.60
N VAL A 194 -7.43 20.38 10.85
CA VAL A 194 -7.06 21.69 11.41
C VAL A 194 -6.02 21.48 12.51
N TYR A 195 -4.94 22.23 12.44
CA TYR A 195 -3.87 22.15 13.42
C TYR A 195 -4.23 22.90 14.73
N HIS A 196 -3.41 22.71 15.77
CA HIS A 196 -3.57 23.51 16.99
C HIS A 196 -3.42 25.00 16.71
N ASP A 197 -4.11 25.85 17.52
CA ASP A 197 -4.19 27.31 17.34
C ASP A 197 -2.83 27.97 17.11
N GLU A 198 -1.76 27.52 17.78
CA GLU A 198 -0.42 28.09 17.58
C GLU A 198 0.08 27.92 16.13
N ILE A 199 -0.18 26.78 15.51
CA ILE A 199 0.23 26.51 14.13
C ILE A 199 -0.70 27.22 13.16
N GLU A 200 -2.01 27.21 13.41
CA GLU A 200 -2.99 27.93 12.57
C GLU A 200 -2.75 29.45 12.56
N ASP A 201 -2.48 30.08 13.72
CA ASP A 201 -2.10 31.49 13.79
C ASP A 201 -0.90 31.82 12.88
N LYS A 202 0.08 30.91 12.84
CA LYS A 202 1.27 31.09 11.98
C LYS A 202 0.96 30.85 10.51
N ILE A 203 0.13 29.85 10.19
CA ILE A 203 -0.33 29.58 8.81
C ILE A 203 -1.02 30.83 8.28
N ASP A 204 -1.97 31.42 9.03
CA ASP A 204 -2.70 32.61 8.63
C ASP A 204 -1.77 33.81 8.43
N ALA A 205 -0.82 34.02 9.36
CA ALA A 205 0.15 35.09 9.23
C ALA A 205 1.02 34.94 7.98
N ILE A 206 1.44 33.72 7.62
CA ILE A 206 2.20 33.44 6.40
C ILE A 206 1.34 33.66 5.16
N ILE A 207 0.09 33.20 5.14
CA ILE A 207 -0.86 33.42 4.04
C ILE A 207 -1.03 34.92 3.76
N VAL A 208 -1.16 35.75 4.79
CA VAL A 208 -1.25 37.22 4.64
C VAL A 208 -0.01 37.79 3.96
N GLN A 209 1.21 37.30 4.29
CA GLN A 209 2.43 37.74 3.63
C GLN A 209 2.52 37.25 2.20
N MET A 210 2.12 35.99 1.95
CA MET A 210 2.11 35.40 0.60
C MET A 210 1.14 36.13 -0.31
N THR A 211 -0.09 36.40 0.16
CA THR A 211 -1.10 37.14 -0.62
C THR A 211 -0.60 38.52 -1.06
N LYS A 212 0.15 39.22 -0.19
CA LYS A 212 0.75 40.52 -0.53
C LYS A 212 1.83 40.41 -1.60
N LYS A 213 2.66 39.34 -1.55
CA LYS A 213 3.83 39.21 -2.43
C LYS A 213 3.48 38.47 -3.73
N TYR A 214 2.57 37.48 -3.66
CA TYR A 214 2.15 36.63 -4.76
C TYR A 214 0.62 36.64 -4.91
N PRO A 215 0.02 37.78 -5.36
CA PRO A 215 -1.42 37.89 -5.53
C PRO A 215 -1.93 36.89 -6.58
N GLY A 216 -2.96 36.12 -6.26
CA GLY A 216 -3.54 35.10 -7.13
C GLY A 216 -2.85 33.73 -7.07
N MET A 217 -1.92 33.51 -6.16
CA MET A 217 -1.36 32.17 -5.92
C MET A 217 -2.42 31.28 -5.28
N GLU A 218 -2.66 30.13 -5.90
CA GLU A 218 -3.57 29.10 -5.37
C GLU A 218 -2.87 28.28 -4.26
N ASN A 219 -3.65 27.58 -3.46
CA ASN A 219 -3.18 26.64 -2.41
C ASN A 219 -2.23 27.27 -1.36
N GLN A 220 -2.44 28.54 -1.03
CA GLN A 220 -1.57 29.31 -0.10
C GLN A 220 -1.39 28.61 1.25
N ARG A 221 -2.43 27.91 1.75
CA ARG A 221 -2.34 27.15 3.00
C ARG A 221 -1.27 26.05 2.93
N TRP A 222 -1.22 25.29 1.83
CA TRP A 222 -0.19 24.27 1.64
C TRP A 222 1.23 24.85 1.68
N TYR A 223 1.44 25.98 0.98
CA TYR A 223 2.72 26.67 1.02
C TYR A 223 3.07 27.15 2.43
N ALA A 224 2.10 27.70 3.16
CA ALA A 224 2.30 28.16 4.54
C ALA A 224 2.73 26.99 5.44
N ILE A 225 2.10 25.82 5.33
CA ILE A 225 2.50 24.59 6.04
C ILE A 225 3.94 24.22 5.67
N LYS A 226 4.30 24.25 4.37
CA LYS A 226 5.67 23.95 3.91
C LYS A 226 6.72 24.94 4.43
N PHE A 227 6.37 26.21 4.57
CA PHE A 227 7.25 27.18 5.24
C PHE A 227 7.49 26.84 6.71
N LEU A 228 6.47 26.40 7.45
CA LEU A 228 6.59 25.97 8.84
C LEU A 228 7.37 24.65 8.97
N GLU A 229 7.25 23.75 8.01
CA GLU A 229 8.06 22.52 7.89
C GLU A 229 9.51 22.81 7.48
N ALA A 230 9.84 24.06 7.11
CA ALA A 230 11.15 24.49 6.60
C ALA A 230 11.57 23.79 5.30
N ASP A 231 10.61 23.51 4.38
CA ASP A 231 10.87 22.93 3.06
C ASP A 231 11.74 23.87 2.22
N GLN A 232 13.01 23.49 2.00
CA GLN A 232 14.00 24.34 1.33
C GLN A 232 13.63 24.64 -0.12
N ASN A 233 12.95 23.72 -0.81
CA ASN A 233 12.55 23.93 -2.20
C ASN A 233 11.49 25.03 -2.29
N VAL A 234 10.50 25.00 -1.39
CA VAL A 234 9.46 26.02 -1.32
C VAL A 234 10.04 27.37 -0.89
N ILE A 235 10.92 27.38 0.11
CA ILE A 235 11.57 28.61 0.61
C ILE A 235 12.41 29.28 -0.50
N CYS A 236 13.16 28.49 -1.28
CA CYS A 236 13.99 29.02 -2.37
C CYS A 236 13.14 29.52 -3.55
N GLN A 237 12.05 28.79 -3.87
CA GLN A 237 11.20 29.11 -5.03
C GLN A 237 10.30 30.32 -4.76
N TYR A 238 9.76 30.45 -3.55
CA TYR A 238 8.82 31.48 -3.14
C TYR A 238 9.30 32.19 -1.86
N PRO A 239 10.41 32.91 -1.87
CA PRO A 239 10.93 33.52 -0.65
C PRO A 239 9.94 34.51 -0.05
N VAL A 240 9.59 34.33 1.23
CA VAL A 240 8.71 35.19 2.02
C VAL A 240 9.46 35.63 3.28
N ASP A 241 9.21 36.84 3.75
CA ASP A 241 9.76 37.29 5.02
C ASP A 241 8.97 36.68 6.18
N LEU A 242 9.61 35.79 6.91
CA LEU A 242 9.04 35.08 8.06
C LEU A 242 9.47 35.69 9.41
N THR A 243 10.14 36.86 9.38
CA THR A 243 10.63 37.53 10.58
C THR A 243 9.47 37.86 11.52
N GLY A 244 9.52 37.41 12.75
CA GLY A 244 8.48 37.59 13.75
C GLY A 244 7.26 36.67 13.65
N ILE A 245 7.20 35.80 12.63
CA ILE A 245 6.14 34.78 12.49
C ILE A 245 6.66 33.43 12.99
N THR A 246 7.85 33.01 12.52
CA THR A 246 8.47 31.76 12.97
C THR A 246 9.95 31.97 13.25
N ASP A 247 10.45 31.31 14.26
CA ASP A 247 11.84 31.32 14.73
C ASP A 247 12.51 29.96 14.59
N ARG A 248 11.74 28.91 14.30
CA ARG A 248 12.20 27.52 14.18
C ARG A 248 11.35 26.74 13.19
N SER A 249 11.78 25.51 12.87
CA SER A 249 10.95 24.54 12.15
C SER A 249 9.87 23.95 13.08
N TYR A 250 8.67 23.82 12.55
CA TYR A 250 7.51 23.18 13.19
C TYR A 250 7.21 21.80 12.57
N GLU A 251 8.11 21.27 11.76
CA GLU A 251 7.94 19.99 11.06
C GLU A 251 7.52 18.85 12.00
N LYS A 252 8.21 18.75 13.15
CA LYS A 252 7.94 17.68 14.12
C LYS A 252 6.55 17.79 14.73
N GLU A 253 6.13 18.99 15.08
CA GLU A 253 4.80 19.26 15.65
C GLU A 253 3.70 18.99 14.63
N ILE A 254 3.88 19.39 13.39
CA ILE A 254 2.96 19.13 12.27
C ILE A 254 2.84 17.63 12.00
N ILE A 255 3.96 16.91 11.95
CA ILE A 255 3.97 15.46 11.77
C ILE A 255 3.22 14.77 12.91
N ASN A 256 3.48 15.12 14.18
CA ASN A 256 2.81 14.51 15.32
C ASN A 256 1.30 14.73 15.26
N GLN A 257 0.83 15.96 14.99
CA GLN A 257 -0.59 16.23 14.89
C GLN A 257 -1.26 15.50 13.72
N LYS A 258 -0.56 15.26 12.61
CA LYS A 258 -1.05 14.40 11.52
C LYS A 258 -1.24 12.95 12.00
N TYR A 259 -0.29 12.41 12.77
CA TYR A 259 -0.41 11.07 13.32
C TYR A 259 -1.52 10.96 14.39
N ASP A 260 -1.67 11.96 15.24
CA ASP A 260 -2.76 12.02 16.23
C ASP A 260 -4.13 11.99 15.53
N PHE A 261 -4.29 12.76 14.44
CA PHE A 261 -5.50 12.74 13.63
C PHE A 261 -5.72 11.39 12.93
N ILE A 262 -4.67 10.77 12.39
CA ILE A 262 -4.74 9.44 11.78
C ILE A 262 -5.20 8.41 12.83
N GLU A 263 -4.66 8.45 14.04
CA GLU A 263 -5.06 7.55 15.13
C GLU A 263 -6.55 7.71 15.47
N GLU A 264 -7.05 8.93 15.50
CA GLU A 264 -8.47 9.23 15.68
C GLU A 264 -9.31 8.64 14.56
N VAL A 265 -8.94 8.88 13.28
CA VAL A 265 -9.63 8.31 12.11
C VAL A 265 -9.69 6.78 12.19
N ILE A 266 -8.56 6.14 12.48
CA ILE A 266 -8.48 4.68 12.59
C ILE A 266 -9.36 4.17 13.73
N GLY A 267 -9.37 4.88 14.87
CA GLY A 267 -10.18 4.53 16.04
C GLY A 267 -11.68 4.52 15.75
N GLU A 268 -12.16 5.45 14.91
CA GLU A 268 -13.57 5.57 14.54
C GLU A 268 -13.99 4.71 13.35
N VAL A 269 -13.07 4.46 12.41
CA VAL A 269 -13.37 3.79 11.14
C VAL A 269 -13.22 2.28 11.22
N LEU A 270 -12.29 1.75 12.03
CA LEU A 270 -12.13 0.30 12.19
C LEU A 270 -13.10 -0.26 13.24
N VAL A 271 -14.21 -0.83 12.76
CA VAL A 271 -15.32 -1.29 13.60
C VAL A 271 -15.00 -2.60 14.35
N ASN A 272 -14.13 -3.45 13.78
CA ASN A 272 -13.75 -4.74 14.40
C ASN A 272 -12.26 -5.05 14.21
N LYS A 273 -11.47 -4.92 15.26
CA LYS A 273 -10.19 -5.63 15.35
C LYS A 273 -10.49 -7.11 15.61
N SER A 274 -10.46 -7.93 14.56
CA SER A 274 -10.80 -9.34 14.68
C SER A 274 -9.89 -10.04 15.72
N GLN A 275 -10.48 -11.00 16.48
CA GLN A 275 -9.74 -11.87 17.40
C GLN A 275 -8.55 -12.60 16.73
N LYS A 276 -8.57 -12.77 15.39
CA LYS A 276 -7.48 -13.35 14.61
C LYS A 276 -6.22 -12.49 14.60
N ALA A 277 -6.34 -11.16 14.44
CA ALA A 277 -5.19 -10.26 14.53
C ALA A 277 -4.56 -10.31 15.92
N ALA A 278 -5.40 -10.31 16.97
CA ALA A 278 -4.93 -10.43 18.35
C ALA A 278 -4.23 -11.79 18.66
N PHE A 279 -4.59 -12.85 17.94
CA PHE A 279 -3.90 -14.14 18.07
C PHE A 279 -2.54 -14.12 17.37
N THR A 280 -2.48 -13.56 16.15
CA THR A 280 -1.23 -13.42 15.41
C THR A 280 -0.24 -12.51 16.13
N ASP A 281 -0.71 -11.39 16.67
CA ASP A 281 0.13 -10.46 17.47
C ASP A 281 0.67 -11.13 18.74
N LYS A 282 -0.14 -11.97 19.42
CA LYS A 282 0.33 -12.76 20.57
C LYS A 282 1.37 -13.79 20.18
N VAL A 283 1.18 -14.48 19.06
CA VAL A 283 2.13 -15.45 18.53
C VAL A 283 3.43 -14.76 18.12
N ASP A 284 3.34 -13.63 17.43
CA ASP A 284 4.49 -12.82 17.03
C ASP A 284 5.26 -12.30 18.25
N HIS A 285 4.57 -11.75 19.24
CA HIS A 285 5.19 -11.27 20.48
C HIS A 285 5.93 -12.40 21.21
N PHE A 286 5.39 -13.61 21.19
CA PHE A 286 6.03 -14.77 21.82
C PHE A 286 7.22 -15.29 21.01
N LEU A 287 7.08 -15.37 19.67
CA LEU A 287 8.13 -15.84 18.75
C LEU A 287 9.32 -14.88 18.66
N THR A 288 9.04 -13.56 18.70
CA THR A 288 10.07 -12.51 18.58
C THR A 288 10.60 -12.02 19.92
N HIS A 289 10.21 -12.65 21.05
CA HIS A 289 10.66 -12.26 22.36
C HIS A 289 12.18 -12.35 22.51
N ARG A 290 12.80 -11.28 22.99
CA ARG A 290 14.27 -11.09 23.06
C ARG A 290 15.04 -12.26 23.66
N PHE A 291 14.50 -12.96 24.67
CA PHE A 291 15.13 -14.10 25.34
C PHE A 291 14.55 -15.45 24.93
N LEU A 292 13.28 -15.52 24.53
CA LEU A 292 12.61 -16.76 24.15
C LEU A 292 12.70 -17.05 22.65
N GLY A 293 12.94 -16.07 21.80
CA GLY A 293 12.98 -16.25 20.35
C GLY A 293 14.07 -17.24 19.91
N LEU A 294 15.27 -17.18 20.50
CA LEU A 294 16.34 -18.12 20.17
C LEU A 294 16.03 -19.58 20.58
N PRO A 295 15.62 -19.88 21.83
CA PRO A 295 15.17 -21.23 22.22
C PRO A 295 14.01 -21.75 21.36
N ILE A 296 13.02 -20.92 21.06
CA ILE A 296 11.87 -21.29 20.22
C ILE A 296 12.34 -21.64 18.80
N PHE A 297 13.19 -20.81 18.20
CA PHE A 297 13.79 -21.08 16.89
C PHE A 297 14.52 -22.43 16.87
N LEU A 298 15.38 -22.69 17.88
CA LEU A 298 16.09 -23.96 17.99
C LEU A 298 15.12 -25.14 18.17
N GLY A 299 14.05 -24.96 18.94
CA GLY A 299 13.00 -25.96 19.10
C GLY A 299 12.28 -26.29 17.80
N ILE A 300 11.90 -25.26 17.03
CA ILE A 300 11.26 -25.42 15.72
C ILE A 300 12.22 -26.12 14.75
N MET A 301 13.49 -25.72 14.71
CA MET A 301 14.51 -26.35 13.87
C MET A 301 14.70 -27.84 14.24
N ALA A 302 14.81 -28.14 15.54
CA ALA A 302 14.91 -29.52 16.01
C ALA A 302 13.68 -30.34 15.63
N LEU A 303 12.48 -29.75 15.73
CA LEU A 303 11.23 -30.41 15.31
C LEU A 303 11.21 -30.68 13.80
N VAL A 304 11.59 -29.71 12.98
CA VAL A 304 11.67 -29.86 11.53
C VAL A 304 12.65 -30.96 11.15
N PHE A 305 13.85 -30.96 11.73
CA PHE A 305 14.84 -32.02 11.50
C PHE A 305 14.29 -33.39 11.92
N PHE A 306 13.72 -33.50 13.14
CA PHE A 306 13.13 -34.75 13.62
C PHE A 306 12.05 -35.26 12.67
N LEU A 307 11.12 -34.43 12.23
CA LEU A 307 10.07 -34.81 11.30
C LEU A 307 10.64 -35.21 9.94
N THR A 308 11.63 -34.48 9.42
CA THR A 308 12.27 -34.79 8.13
C THR A 308 12.92 -36.18 8.17
N PHE A 309 13.71 -36.47 9.20
CA PHE A 309 14.34 -37.78 9.35
C PHE A 309 13.32 -38.88 9.62
N ALA A 310 12.35 -38.67 10.52
CA ALA A 310 11.34 -39.68 10.83
C ALA A 310 10.48 -40.04 9.61
N ILE A 311 10.06 -39.03 8.82
CA ILE A 311 9.28 -39.26 7.60
C ILE A 311 10.17 -39.88 6.51
N GLY A 312 11.41 -39.42 6.37
CA GLY A 312 12.37 -39.96 5.41
C GLY A 312 12.68 -41.44 5.68
N ASP A 313 12.96 -41.81 6.91
CA ASP A 313 13.24 -43.22 7.31
C ASP A 313 12.01 -44.11 7.10
N TRP A 314 10.81 -43.61 7.42
CA TRP A 314 9.57 -44.34 7.16
C TRP A 314 9.33 -44.56 5.67
N LEU A 315 9.54 -43.51 4.87
CA LEU A 315 9.39 -43.59 3.38
C LEU A 315 10.41 -44.53 2.78
N LYS A 316 11.68 -44.48 3.21
CA LYS A 316 12.76 -45.39 2.81
C LYS A 316 12.39 -46.83 3.09
N GLY A 317 11.90 -47.16 4.29
CA GLY A 317 11.47 -48.54 4.62
C GLY A 317 10.34 -49.04 3.72
N TYR A 318 9.42 -48.15 3.35
CA TYR A 318 8.37 -48.52 2.39
C TYR A 318 8.91 -48.78 0.97
N PHE A 319 9.85 -48.00 0.50
CA PHE A 319 10.50 -48.20 -0.79
C PHE A 319 11.33 -49.49 -0.82
N GLU A 320 12.05 -49.82 0.24
CA GLU A 320 12.82 -51.05 0.37
C GLU A 320 11.90 -52.29 0.26
N LEU A 321 10.75 -52.26 0.97
CA LEU A 321 9.76 -53.34 0.94
C LEU A 321 9.16 -53.52 -0.44
N VAL A 322 8.83 -52.44 -1.15
CA VAL A 322 8.33 -52.52 -2.54
C VAL A 322 9.39 -53.07 -3.48
N LEU A 323 10.66 -52.70 -3.31
CA LEU A 323 11.78 -53.20 -4.11
C LEU A 323 12.04 -54.69 -3.87
N GLU A 324 11.98 -55.16 -2.62
CA GLU A 324 12.09 -56.59 -2.31
C GLU A 324 10.98 -57.43 -2.98
N MET A 325 9.72 -56.94 -2.87
CA MET A 325 8.60 -57.62 -3.53
C MET A 325 8.76 -57.64 -5.06
N PHE A 326 9.24 -56.56 -5.66
CA PHE A 326 9.48 -56.51 -7.10
C PHE A 326 10.63 -57.42 -7.53
N SER A 327 11.73 -57.40 -6.79
CA SER A 327 12.90 -58.25 -7.02
C SER A 327 12.55 -59.72 -6.91
N GLY A 328 11.78 -60.11 -5.89
CA GLY A 328 11.27 -61.48 -5.70
C GLY A 328 10.41 -61.95 -6.89
N SER A 329 9.43 -61.10 -7.27
CA SER A 329 8.55 -61.44 -8.42
C SER A 329 9.30 -61.52 -9.74
N ALA A 330 10.29 -60.66 -9.96
CA ALA A 330 11.14 -60.68 -11.14
C ALA A 330 12.04 -61.92 -11.16
N GLY A 331 12.55 -62.35 -10.00
CA GLY A 331 13.34 -63.57 -9.86
C GLY A 331 12.54 -64.82 -10.19
N ASP A 332 11.32 -64.93 -9.67
CA ASP A 332 10.41 -66.06 -9.99
C ASP A 332 10.04 -66.11 -11.47
N PHE A 333 9.78 -64.95 -12.06
CA PHE A 333 9.49 -64.86 -13.51
C PHE A 333 10.67 -65.28 -14.38
N LEU A 334 11.89 -64.82 -14.08
CA LEU A 334 13.11 -65.17 -14.83
C LEU A 334 13.47 -66.63 -14.66
N SER A 335 13.24 -67.22 -13.51
CA SER A 335 13.43 -68.65 -13.23
C SER A 335 12.44 -69.49 -14.02
N GLY A 336 11.19 -69.10 -14.19
CA GLY A 336 10.18 -69.70 -14.98
C GLY A 336 10.52 -69.75 -16.51
N LEU A 337 11.29 -68.75 -16.96
CA LEU A 337 11.77 -68.66 -18.34
C LEU A 337 13.06 -69.49 -18.62
N HIS A 338 13.59 -70.19 -17.62
CA HIS A 338 14.85 -70.95 -17.69
C HIS A 338 16.05 -70.10 -18.14
N VAL A 339 16.11 -68.82 -17.71
CA VAL A 339 17.20 -67.91 -18.05
C VAL A 339 18.49 -68.35 -17.37
N ASN A 340 19.64 -68.14 -18.03
CA ASN A 340 20.96 -68.48 -17.48
C ASN A 340 21.20 -67.74 -16.16
N ALA A 341 21.70 -68.40 -15.11
CA ALA A 341 21.94 -67.90 -13.79
C ALA A 341 22.80 -66.59 -13.79
N MET A 342 23.76 -66.46 -14.72
CA MET A 342 24.56 -65.25 -14.81
C MET A 342 23.76 -64.05 -15.31
N LEU A 343 22.83 -64.23 -16.21
CA LEU A 343 21.96 -63.17 -16.73
C LEU A 343 20.90 -62.78 -15.68
N GLN A 344 20.40 -63.72 -14.89
CA GLN A 344 19.47 -63.52 -13.81
C GLN A 344 20.12 -62.68 -12.70
N SER A 345 21.35 -63.00 -12.26
CA SER A 345 22.10 -62.19 -11.28
C SER A 345 22.39 -60.79 -11.82
N LEU A 346 22.74 -60.62 -13.09
CA LEU A 346 22.97 -59.30 -13.69
C LEU A 346 21.72 -58.41 -13.63
N ILE A 347 20.54 -58.97 -13.88
CA ILE A 347 19.27 -58.22 -13.86
C ILE A 347 18.85 -57.92 -12.42
N LEU A 348 18.85 -58.90 -11.52
CA LEU A 348 18.38 -58.76 -10.16
C LEU A 348 19.36 -57.93 -9.30
N ASP A 349 20.62 -58.31 -9.30
CA ASP A 349 21.62 -57.68 -8.44
C ASP A 349 22.20 -56.40 -9.08
N GLY A 350 22.43 -56.44 -10.40
CA GLY A 350 22.99 -55.30 -11.12
C GLY A 350 21.98 -54.17 -11.36
N VAL A 351 20.85 -54.51 -12.01
CA VAL A 351 19.90 -53.47 -12.43
C VAL A 351 18.89 -53.15 -11.31
N ILE A 352 18.17 -54.14 -10.79
CA ILE A 352 17.08 -53.89 -9.82
C ILE A 352 17.63 -53.41 -8.48
N SER A 353 18.63 -54.09 -7.94
CA SER A 353 19.23 -53.68 -6.65
C SER A 353 20.07 -52.42 -6.80
N GLY A 354 20.79 -52.22 -7.91
CA GLY A 354 21.58 -51.02 -8.16
C GLY A 354 20.73 -49.75 -8.36
N VAL A 355 19.72 -49.80 -9.22
CA VAL A 355 18.78 -48.67 -9.43
C VAL A 355 17.92 -48.48 -8.20
N GLY A 356 17.46 -49.53 -7.56
CA GLY A 356 16.70 -49.52 -6.33
C GLY A 356 17.44 -48.85 -5.19
N GLY A 357 18.72 -49.15 -5.01
CA GLY A 357 19.56 -48.51 -4.01
C GLY A 357 19.69 -47.00 -4.19
N ILE A 358 19.72 -46.50 -5.44
CA ILE A 358 19.72 -45.07 -5.72
C ILE A 358 18.36 -44.43 -5.36
N LEU A 359 17.26 -45.11 -5.69
CA LEU A 359 15.91 -44.60 -5.42
C LEU A 359 15.61 -44.52 -3.91
N THR A 360 16.20 -45.36 -3.08
CA THR A 360 16.04 -45.33 -1.62
C THR A 360 16.76 -44.12 -0.93
N PHE A 361 17.68 -43.45 -1.67
CA PHE A 361 18.34 -42.23 -1.18
C PHE A 361 17.69 -40.95 -1.67
N LEU A 362 16.62 -41.01 -2.46
CA LEU A 362 15.97 -39.84 -3.06
C LEU A 362 14.98 -39.09 -2.15
N PRO A 363 14.26 -39.73 -1.19
CA PRO A 363 13.34 -39.02 -0.31
C PRO A 363 14.01 -38.11 0.72
#